data_fc07c5c9d2e95396fbff94aecc05288a
#
_entry.id   fc07c5c9d2e95396fbff94aecc05288a
#
_cell.length_a   1.000
_cell.length_b   1.000
_cell.length_c   1.000
_cell.angle_alpha   90.00
_cell.angle_beta   90.00
_cell.angle_gamma   90.00
#
_symmetry.space_group_name_H-M   'P 1'
#
loop_
_entity.id
_entity.type
_entity.pdbx_description
1 polymer ?
#
loop_
_entity_poly.entity_id
_entity_poly.type
_entity_poly.pdbx_seq_one_letter_code
_entity_poly.pdbx_strand_id
1 'polypeptide(L)'
;MFQLNRKGWLVLGFAAVMALSLGVFARVFGPKRLRFPYLTGSIAPAEYQVLAARPGWSARQISVAPGIRLNGLVRRPQAADAPWVLFYQGNDAHMLKVGQAFLSSLAGPRDWGLAIFAYRGYDSSDGVARLPLLAADAPEILAQLCATEKVDRARVHVVGFSIGGHLAVRAMAVAARQAPKPASLSLLAPVDDITMVPRSFYDKFDPGDDFITRPYLADIPAPVLVVQGTADEALKGPEQGRAIAAALAERARYVELPGAEHVALMTNEPALSATREFIEAHSK
;
A
#
# COMPACT_ATOMS: atom_id res chain seq x y z
N MET A 1 -15.59 39.31 -42.30
CA MET A 1 -14.38 38.53 -42.62
C MET A 1 -13.17 39.45 -42.32
N PHE A 2 -12.55 39.30 -41.16
CA PHE A 2 -11.40 40.12 -40.77
C PHE A 2 -10.14 39.59 -41.46
N GLN A 3 -9.63 40.32 -42.43
CA GLN A 3 -8.32 40.05 -43.02
C GLN A 3 -7.24 40.64 -42.11
N LEU A 4 -6.46 39.77 -41.47
CA LEU A 4 -5.24 40.16 -40.75
C LEU A 4 -4.21 40.70 -41.76
N ASN A 5 -3.66 41.87 -41.49
CA ASN A 5 -2.60 42.45 -42.31
C ASN A 5 -1.26 41.70 -42.03
N ARG A 6 -0.25 41.95 -42.90
CA ARG A 6 1.09 41.29 -42.79
C ARG A 6 1.72 41.38 -41.39
N LYS A 7 1.47 42.46 -40.66
CA LYS A 7 1.98 42.62 -39.29
C LYS A 7 1.25 41.71 -38.29
N GLY A 8 -0.06 41.48 -38.48
CA GLY A 8 -0.83 40.53 -37.64
C GLY A 8 -0.39 39.08 -37.80
N TRP A 9 -0.04 38.66 -39.01
CA TRP A 9 0.50 37.32 -39.26
C TRP A 9 1.90 37.14 -38.66
N LEU A 10 2.78 38.16 -38.67
CA LEU A 10 4.09 38.13 -38.05
C LEU A 10 3.99 38.03 -36.52
N VAL A 11 3.06 38.71 -35.89
CA VAL A 11 2.84 38.65 -34.42
C VAL A 11 2.29 37.29 -34.02
N LEU A 12 1.35 36.71 -34.75
CA LEU A 12 0.83 35.38 -34.50
C LEU A 12 1.89 34.28 -34.69
N GLY A 13 2.70 34.40 -35.73
CA GLY A 13 3.81 33.50 -35.98
C GLY A 13 4.85 33.52 -34.85
N PHE A 14 5.21 34.71 -34.36
CA PHE A 14 6.15 34.89 -33.25
C PHE A 14 5.58 34.34 -31.94
N ALA A 15 4.31 34.56 -31.65
CA ALA A 15 3.63 34.04 -30.48
C ALA A 15 3.56 32.49 -30.51
N ALA A 16 3.28 31.90 -31.68
CA ALA A 16 3.28 30.46 -31.85
C ALA A 16 4.67 29.83 -31.68
N VAL A 17 5.70 30.45 -32.22
CA VAL A 17 7.10 30.01 -32.03
C VAL A 17 7.55 30.13 -30.56
N MET A 18 7.18 31.24 -29.89
CA MET A 18 7.44 31.40 -28.45
C MET A 18 6.71 30.36 -27.60
N ALA A 19 5.44 30.08 -27.89
CA ALA A 19 4.69 29.04 -27.16
C ALA A 19 5.28 27.63 -27.37
N LEU A 20 5.68 27.31 -28.61
CA LEU A 20 6.39 26.05 -28.90
C LEU A 20 7.74 25.99 -28.20
N SER A 21 8.51 27.07 -28.20
CA SER A 21 9.82 27.16 -27.54
C SER A 21 9.69 27.02 -26.02
N LEU A 22 8.69 27.68 -25.40
CA LEU A 22 8.38 27.52 -23.97
C LEU A 22 7.92 26.08 -23.65
N GLY A 23 7.11 25.46 -24.51
CA GLY A 23 6.67 24.08 -24.35
C GLY A 23 7.82 23.08 -24.45
N VAL A 24 8.76 23.29 -25.40
CA VAL A 24 9.96 22.48 -25.53
C VAL A 24 10.92 22.74 -24.35
N PHE A 25 11.11 24.00 -23.96
CA PHE A 25 11.93 24.36 -22.80
C PHE A 25 11.38 23.78 -21.50
N ALA A 26 10.06 23.86 -21.26
CA ALA A 26 9.41 23.24 -20.10
C ALA A 26 9.52 21.71 -20.13
N ARG A 27 9.55 21.09 -21.30
CA ARG A 27 9.71 19.64 -21.46
C ARG A 27 11.16 19.15 -21.29
N VAL A 28 12.13 19.98 -21.67
CA VAL A 28 13.57 19.63 -21.64
C VAL A 28 14.23 20.11 -20.36
N PHE A 29 13.85 21.30 -19.86
CA PHE A 29 14.46 21.98 -18.72
C PHE A 29 13.49 22.19 -17.54
N GLY A 30 12.21 21.83 -17.68
CA GLY A 30 11.28 21.82 -16.56
C GLY A 30 11.78 20.87 -15.46
N PRO A 31 11.43 21.11 -14.20
CA PRO A 31 11.82 20.23 -13.13
C PRO A 31 11.42 18.81 -13.52
N LYS A 32 12.41 17.93 -13.69
CA LYS A 32 12.17 16.49 -13.93
C LYS A 32 11.34 16.02 -12.76
N ARG A 33 10.04 15.82 -12.97
CA ARG A 33 9.15 15.30 -11.93
C ARG A 33 9.67 13.92 -11.57
N LEU A 34 10.17 13.78 -10.36
CA LEU A 34 10.60 12.51 -9.82
C LEU A 34 9.35 11.60 -9.74
N ARG A 35 9.43 10.40 -10.28
CA ARG A 35 8.34 9.42 -10.20
C ARG A 35 8.74 8.34 -9.22
N PHE A 36 7.79 7.91 -8.40
CA PHE A 36 8.01 6.76 -7.55
C PHE A 36 8.32 5.52 -8.42
N PRO A 37 9.42 4.80 -8.15
CA PRO A 37 9.82 3.64 -8.91
C PRO A 37 8.96 2.43 -8.50
N TYR A 38 7.73 2.37 -9.02
CA TYR A 38 6.89 1.19 -8.79
C TYR A 38 7.56 -0.04 -9.37
N LEU A 39 7.84 -1.03 -8.53
CA LEU A 39 8.38 -2.33 -8.91
C LEU A 39 7.26 -3.22 -9.48
N THR A 40 6.56 -2.70 -10.46
CA THR A 40 5.50 -3.45 -11.13
C THR A 40 6.11 -4.61 -11.89
N GLY A 41 5.55 -5.78 -11.68
CA GLY A 41 5.94 -7.01 -12.36
C GLY A 41 4.72 -7.74 -12.89
N SER A 42 4.96 -8.71 -13.78
CA SER A 42 3.94 -9.66 -14.18
C SER A 42 4.27 -11.02 -13.59
N ILE A 43 3.26 -11.69 -13.08
CA ILE A 43 3.38 -13.08 -12.67
C ILE A 43 2.99 -14.00 -13.83
N ALA A 44 3.82 -14.99 -14.14
CA ALA A 44 3.44 -15.99 -15.13
C ALA A 44 2.18 -16.76 -14.67
N PRO A 45 1.23 -17.05 -15.58
CA PRO A 45 0.02 -17.79 -15.20
C PRO A 45 0.30 -19.11 -14.48
N ALA A 46 1.34 -19.84 -14.89
CA ALA A 46 1.76 -21.07 -14.22
C ALA A 46 2.25 -20.82 -12.79
N GLU A 47 3.03 -19.76 -12.56
CA GLU A 47 3.50 -19.39 -11.21
C GLU A 47 2.33 -18.97 -10.32
N TYR A 48 1.38 -18.18 -10.85
CA TYR A 48 0.18 -17.81 -10.10
C TYR A 48 -0.64 -19.05 -9.68
N GLN A 49 -0.80 -20.02 -10.58
CA GLN A 49 -1.47 -21.29 -10.25
C GLN A 49 -0.72 -22.10 -9.19
N VAL A 50 0.63 -22.12 -9.25
CA VAL A 50 1.44 -22.77 -8.21
C VAL A 50 1.23 -22.12 -6.84
N LEU A 51 1.17 -20.77 -6.77
CA LEU A 51 0.88 -20.08 -5.51
C LEU A 51 -0.53 -20.40 -5.01
N ALA A 52 -1.51 -20.40 -5.90
CA ALA A 52 -2.90 -20.68 -5.57
C ALA A 52 -3.14 -22.14 -5.15
N ALA A 53 -2.31 -23.08 -5.62
CA ALA A 53 -2.40 -24.50 -5.29
C ALA A 53 -1.71 -24.88 -3.97
N ARG A 54 -1.03 -23.95 -3.30
CA ARG A 54 -0.45 -24.24 -1.98
C ARG A 54 -1.55 -24.60 -0.97
N PRO A 55 -1.28 -25.46 0.02
CA PRO A 55 -2.29 -25.94 0.96
C PRO A 55 -3.12 -24.81 1.59
N GLY A 56 -4.43 -24.89 1.42
CA GLY A 56 -5.41 -23.93 1.93
C GLY A 56 -5.54 -22.63 1.12
N TRP A 57 -4.63 -22.34 0.19
CA TRP A 57 -4.70 -21.13 -0.65
C TRP A 57 -5.56 -21.32 -1.90
N SER A 58 -6.08 -20.23 -2.42
CA SER A 58 -6.83 -20.18 -3.67
C SER A 58 -6.65 -18.82 -4.36
N ALA A 59 -6.68 -18.85 -5.67
CA ALA A 59 -6.71 -17.62 -6.48
C ALA A 59 -8.02 -16.86 -6.26
N ARG A 60 -7.93 -15.52 -6.28
CA ARG A 60 -9.07 -14.60 -6.25
C ARG A 60 -8.82 -13.45 -7.20
N GLN A 61 -9.91 -12.92 -7.71
CA GLN A 61 -9.92 -11.63 -8.40
C GLN A 61 -11.01 -10.77 -7.77
N ILE A 62 -10.70 -9.50 -7.54
CA ILE A 62 -11.63 -8.48 -7.07
C ILE A 62 -11.66 -7.30 -8.03
N SER A 63 -12.80 -6.62 -8.14
CA SER A 63 -12.91 -5.38 -8.91
C SER A 63 -12.87 -4.20 -7.96
N VAL A 64 -11.91 -3.27 -8.17
CA VAL A 64 -11.75 -2.06 -7.34
C VAL A 64 -12.22 -0.79 -8.02
N ALA A 65 -12.41 -0.83 -9.35
CA ALA A 65 -12.98 0.23 -10.16
C ALA A 65 -13.52 -0.36 -11.48
N PRO A 66 -14.34 0.38 -12.25
CA PRO A 66 -14.78 -0.07 -13.56
C PRO A 66 -13.60 -0.48 -14.45
N GLY A 67 -13.61 -1.75 -14.91
CA GLY A 67 -12.56 -2.30 -15.77
C GLY A 67 -11.20 -2.56 -15.08
N ILE A 68 -11.12 -2.48 -13.76
CA ILE A 68 -9.88 -2.74 -13.00
C ILE A 68 -10.10 -3.92 -12.06
N ARG A 69 -9.45 -5.03 -12.38
CA ARG A 69 -9.42 -6.25 -11.56
C ARG A 69 -8.04 -6.45 -10.98
N LEU A 70 -7.99 -6.81 -9.71
CA LEU A 70 -6.77 -7.16 -9.01
C LEU A 70 -6.70 -8.66 -8.80
N ASN A 71 -5.54 -9.24 -9.08
CA ASN A 71 -5.23 -10.62 -8.74
C ASN A 71 -4.91 -10.72 -7.25
N GLY A 72 -5.33 -11.80 -6.63
CA GLY A 72 -5.09 -12.02 -5.21
C GLY A 72 -5.02 -13.50 -4.84
N LEU A 73 -4.57 -13.73 -3.63
CA LEU A 73 -4.50 -15.03 -3.00
C LEU A 73 -5.22 -14.99 -1.66
N VAL A 74 -6.05 -15.99 -1.41
CA VAL A 74 -6.83 -16.10 -0.17
C VAL A 74 -6.67 -17.49 0.40
N ARG A 75 -6.46 -17.60 1.72
CA ARG A 75 -6.58 -18.80 2.53
C ARG A 75 -7.77 -18.62 3.46
N ARG A 76 -8.78 -19.47 3.32
CA ARG A 76 -9.94 -19.47 4.21
C ARG A 76 -9.64 -20.20 5.50
N PRO A 77 -10.11 -19.71 6.65
CA PRO A 77 -10.06 -20.47 7.89
C PRO A 77 -11.08 -21.61 7.86
N GLN A 78 -10.91 -22.60 8.75
CA GLN A 78 -11.88 -23.68 8.95
C GLN A 78 -13.04 -23.21 9.84
N ALA A 79 -12.72 -22.48 10.92
CA ALA A 79 -13.72 -21.92 11.82
C ALA A 79 -14.36 -20.66 11.22
N ALA A 80 -15.69 -20.61 11.25
CA ALA A 80 -16.45 -19.47 10.69
C ALA A 80 -16.24 -18.16 11.46
N ASP A 81 -15.81 -18.26 12.72
CA ASP A 81 -15.55 -17.14 13.60
C ASP A 81 -14.06 -16.77 13.71
N ALA A 82 -13.20 -17.42 12.96
CA ALA A 82 -11.78 -17.12 12.95
C ALA A 82 -11.48 -15.69 12.49
N PRO A 83 -10.40 -15.05 13.01
CA PRO A 83 -9.94 -13.77 12.54
C PRO A 83 -9.40 -13.84 11.11
N TRP A 84 -9.47 -12.72 10.40
CA TRP A 84 -8.91 -12.55 9.06
C TRP A 84 -7.80 -11.52 9.05
N VAL A 85 -6.76 -11.79 8.31
CA VAL A 85 -5.65 -10.86 8.08
C VAL A 85 -5.65 -10.44 6.62
N LEU A 86 -5.88 -9.14 6.38
CA LEU A 86 -5.68 -8.52 5.07
C LEU A 86 -4.33 -7.81 5.05
N PHE A 87 -3.46 -8.19 4.14
CA PHE A 87 -2.12 -7.65 4.03
C PHE A 87 -1.97 -6.69 2.85
N TYR A 88 -1.53 -5.48 3.15
CA TYR A 88 -1.08 -4.48 2.19
C TYR A 88 0.44 -4.51 2.11
N GLN A 89 0.96 -5.09 1.03
CA GLN A 89 2.39 -5.28 0.80
C GLN A 89 3.09 -3.96 0.48
N GLY A 90 4.41 -3.92 0.68
CA GLY A 90 5.30 -2.87 0.21
C GLY A 90 5.47 -2.87 -1.31
N ASN A 91 6.40 -2.04 -1.80
CA ASN A 91 6.75 -1.98 -3.21
C ASN A 91 7.67 -3.15 -3.59
N ASP A 92 7.12 -4.21 -4.15
CA ASP A 92 7.81 -5.46 -4.48
C ASP A 92 7.39 -5.99 -5.85
N ALA A 93 8.33 -6.43 -6.67
CA ALA A 93 8.07 -6.98 -8.01
C ALA A 93 7.34 -8.34 -7.99
N HIS A 94 7.35 -9.03 -6.85
CA HIS A 94 6.70 -10.33 -6.64
C HIS A 94 5.73 -10.28 -5.48
N MET A 95 4.83 -9.31 -5.51
CA MET A 95 3.93 -8.96 -4.42
C MET A 95 3.15 -10.14 -3.85
N LEU A 96 2.52 -10.95 -4.71
CA LEU A 96 1.72 -12.11 -4.27
C LEU A 96 2.58 -13.20 -3.64
N LYS A 97 3.75 -13.48 -4.23
CA LYS A 97 4.66 -14.52 -3.74
C LYS A 97 5.25 -14.18 -2.37
N VAL A 98 5.78 -12.97 -2.26
CA VAL A 98 6.40 -12.48 -1.02
C VAL A 98 5.35 -12.29 0.07
N GLY A 99 4.21 -11.71 -0.25
CA GLY A 99 3.14 -11.50 0.71
C GLY A 99 2.46 -12.79 1.16
N GLN A 100 2.31 -13.80 0.27
CA GLN A 100 1.84 -15.13 0.69
C GLN A 100 2.81 -15.79 1.68
N ALA A 101 4.13 -15.68 1.43
CA ALA A 101 5.13 -16.22 2.33
C ALA A 101 5.09 -15.52 3.70
N PHE A 102 5.02 -14.18 3.70
CA PHE A 102 4.86 -13.40 4.93
C PHE A 102 3.61 -13.81 5.72
N LEU A 103 2.45 -13.83 5.08
CA LEU A 103 1.19 -14.21 5.73
C LEU A 103 1.23 -15.64 6.29
N SER A 104 1.86 -16.57 5.57
CA SER A 104 2.02 -17.95 6.04
C SER A 104 2.92 -18.00 7.28
N SER A 105 4.02 -17.26 7.30
CA SER A 105 4.92 -17.16 8.46
C SER A 105 4.25 -16.44 9.63
N LEU A 106 3.50 -15.38 9.36
CA LEU A 106 2.76 -14.62 10.38
C LEU A 106 1.70 -15.51 11.06
N ALA A 107 0.89 -16.23 10.30
CA ALA A 107 -0.14 -17.07 10.87
C ALA A 107 0.42 -18.33 11.53
N GLY A 108 1.47 -18.93 10.97
CA GLY A 108 1.97 -20.24 11.43
C GLY A 108 0.86 -21.30 11.42
N PRO A 109 0.67 -22.06 12.53
CA PRO A 109 -0.35 -23.11 12.63
C PRO A 109 -1.77 -22.58 12.90
N ARG A 110 -1.96 -21.25 13.01
CA ARG A 110 -3.24 -20.63 13.36
C ARG A 110 -4.27 -20.80 12.27
N ASP A 111 -5.51 -21.04 12.65
CA ASP A 111 -6.65 -21.08 11.74
C ASP A 111 -7.16 -19.66 11.44
N TRP A 112 -6.33 -18.86 10.79
CA TRP A 112 -6.69 -17.51 10.35
C TRP A 112 -7.04 -17.48 8.87
N GLY A 113 -8.04 -16.69 8.53
CA GLY A 113 -8.23 -16.24 7.16
C GLY A 113 -7.10 -15.31 6.75
N LEU A 114 -6.53 -15.51 5.55
CA LEU A 114 -5.41 -14.70 5.05
C LEU A 114 -5.75 -14.20 3.66
N ALA A 115 -5.48 -12.93 3.39
CA ALA A 115 -5.71 -12.35 2.08
C ALA A 115 -4.63 -11.35 1.69
N ILE A 116 -4.23 -11.40 0.42
CA ILE A 116 -3.39 -10.41 -0.24
C ILE A 116 -3.88 -10.20 -1.66
N PHE A 117 -3.89 -8.94 -2.11
CA PHE A 117 -4.19 -8.58 -3.49
C PHE A 117 -3.05 -7.73 -4.06
N ALA A 118 -2.58 -8.11 -5.24
CA ALA A 118 -1.61 -7.32 -5.98
C ALA A 118 -2.28 -6.02 -6.46
N TYR A 119 -1.65 -4.89 -6.22
CA TYR A 119 -2.18 -3.59 -6.63
C TYR A 119 -2.25 -3.49 -8.15
N ARG A 120 -2.98 -2.48 -8.66
CA ARG A 120 -3.03 -2.24 -10.10
C ARG A 120 -1.64 -2.10 -10.70
N GLY A 121 -1.38 -2.82 -11.79
CA GLY A 121 -0.09 -2.89 -12.47
C GLY A 121 0.95 -3.82 -11.82
N TYR A 122 0.65 -4.45 -10.66
CA TYR A 122 1.50 -5.48 -10.05
C TYR A 122 0.95 -6.88 -10.34
N ASP A 123 1.84 -7.86 -10.46
CA ASP A 123 1.52 -9.29 -10.62
C ASP A 123 0.33 -9.54 -11.57
N SER A 124 0.38 -8.91 -12.75
CA SER A 124 -0.65 -9.01 -13.81
C SER A 124 -2.05 -8.52 -13.40
N SER A 125 -2.18 -7.73 -12.34
CA SER A 125 -3.40 -6.96 -12.07
C SER A 125 -3.59 -5.86 -13.11
N ASP A 126 -4.85 -5.54 -13.44
CA ASP A 126 -5.18 -4.52 -14.44
C ASP A 126 -4.69 -3.11 -14.01
N GLY A 127 -4.51 -2.24 -14.99
CA GLY A 127 -4.22 -0.82 -14.77
C GLY A 127 -2.74 -0.48 -14.60
N VAL A 128 -2.48 0.72 -14.08
CA VAL A 128 -1.13 1.27 -13.91
C VAL A 128 -0.96 1.74 -12.47
N ALA A 129 0.17 1.37 -11.87
CA ALA A 129 0.52 1.80 -10.53
C ALA A 129 0.77 3.31 -10.49
N ARG A 130 -0.03 4.00 -9.68
CA ARG A 130 0.11 5.41 -9.29
C ARG A 130 -0.43 5.57 -7.89
N LEU A 131 0.27 6.27 -7.04
CA LEU A 131 -0.06 6.37 -5.63
C LEU A 131 -1.50 6.83 -5.34
N PRO A 132 -2.02 7.90 -5.97
CA PRO A 132 -3.41 8.28 -5.76
C PRO A 132 -4.41 7.19 -6.15
N LEU A 133 -4.10 6.41 -7.19
CA LEU A 133 -4.94 5.29 -7.61
C LEU A 133 -4.85 4.12 -6.64
N LEU A 134 -3.64 3.78 -6.16
CA LEU A 134 -3.45 2.75 -5.15
C LEU A 134 -4.17 3.12 -3.84
N ALA A 135 -4.09 4.39 -3.44
CA ALA A 135 -4.77 4.90 -2.25
C ALA A 135 -6.31 4.90 -2.38
N ALA A 136 -6.82 5.11 -3.61
CA ALA A 136 -8.24 5.01 -3.89
C ALA A 136 -8.72 3.55 -3.92
N ASP A 137 -7.90 2.60 -4.38
CA ASP A 137 -8.22 1.18 -4.42
C ASP A 137 -8.17 0.53 -3.03
N ALA A 138 -7.34 1.04 -2.11
CA ALA A 138 -7.11 0.39 -0.83
C ALA A 138 -8.39 0.14 -0.01
N PRO A 139 -9.33 1.10 0.17
CA PRO A 139 -10.59 0.81 0.84
C PRO A 139 -11.47 -0.19 0.07
N GLU A 140 -11.43 -0.18 -1.25
CA GLU A 140 -12.17 -1.13 -2.08
C GLU A 140 -11.65 -2.56 -1.93
N ILE A 141 -10.33 -2.75 -1.81
CA ILE A 141 -9.72 -4.05 -1.52
C ILE A 141 -10.31 -4.64 -0.22
N LEU A 142 -10.38 -3.85 0.84
CA LEU A 142 -10.98 -4.30 2.11
C LEU A 142 -12.48 -4.60 1.97
N ALA A 143 -13.22 -3.74 1.30
CA ALA A 143 -14.66 -3.92 1.08
C ALA A 143 -14.93 -5.18 0.24
N GLN A 144 -14.18 -5.39 -0.84
CA GLN A 144 -14.33 -6.53 -1.72
C GLN A 144 -13.93 -7.86 -1.03
N LEU A 145 -12.88 -7.86 -0.19
CA LEU A 145 -12.56 -9.03 0.63
C LEU A 145 -13.77 -9.42 1.50
N CYS A 146 -14.31 -8.46 2.24
CA CYS A 146 -15.46 -8.72 3.12
C CYS A 146 -16.67 -9.23 2.35
N ALA A 147 -16.96 -8.65 1.19
CA ALA A 147 -18.10 -9.03 0.36
C ALA A 147 -17.93 -10.43 -0.28
N THR A 148 -16.76 -10.70 -0.88
CA THR A 148 -16.51 -11.95 -1.63
C THR A 148 -16.32 -13.15 -0.73
N GLU A 149 -15.65 -12.98 0.41
CA GLU A 149 -15.42 -14.05 1.37
C GLU A 149 -16.52 -14.11 2.47
N LYS A 150 -17.49 -13.20 2.46
CA LYS A 150 -18.58 -13.08 3.44
C LYS A 150 -18.06 -12.95 4.88
N VAL A 151 -17.04 -12.13 5.06
CA VAL A 151 -16.39 -11.90 6.35
C VAL A 151 -17.02 -10.70 7.05
N ASP A 152 -17.32 -10.87 8.33
CA ASP A 152 -17.63 -9.73 9.21
C ASP A 152 -16.38 -8.84 9.32
N ARG A 153 -16.51 -7.58 8.95
CA ARG A 153 -15.40 -6.62 8.99
C ARG A 153 -14.83 -6.49 10.41
N ALA A 154 -15.60 -6.68 11.44
CA ALA A 154 -15.14 -6.66 12.84
C ALA A 154 -14.12 -7.77 13.16
N ARG A 155 -13.97 -8.77 12.30
CA ARG A 155 -12.97 -9.84 12.42
C ARG A 155 -11.75 -9.64 11.52
N VAL A 156 -11.70 -8.54 10.78
CA VAL A 156 -10.58 -8.24 9.88
C VAL A 156 -9.53 -7.42 10.61
N HIS A 157 -8.33 -7.97 10.67
CA HIS A 157 -7.10 -7.30 11.09
C HIS A 157 -6.35 -6.86 9.84
N VAL A 158 -6.05 -5.58 9.75
CA VAL A 158 -5.33 -5.03 8.60
C VAL A 158 -3.86 -4.93 8.95
N VAL A 159 -3.00 -5.45 8.08
CA VAL A 159 -1.54 -5.37 8.23
C VAL A 159 -0.96 -4.65 7.03
N GLY A 160 -0.09 -3.66 7.24
CA GLY A 160 0.56 -2.91 6.18
C GLY A 160 2.07 -2.85 6.36
N PHE A 161 2.82 -3.10 5.28
CA PHE A 161 4.27 -3.01 5.27
C PHE A 161 4.74 -1.88 4.34
N SER A 162 5.67 -1.03 4.81
CA SER A 162 6.27 0.03 3.99
C SER A 162 5.21 0.96 3.38
N ILE A 163 5.17 1.15 2.05
CA ILE A 163 4.11 1.90 1.36
C ILE A 163 2.72 1.29 1.60
N GLY A 164 2.65 -0.03 1.77
CA GLY A 164 1.41 -0.71 2.14
C GLY A 164 0.87 -0.28 3.50
N GLY A 165 1.71 0.24 4.38
CA GLY A 165 1.30 0.87 5.63
C GLY A 165 0.41 2.09 5.39
N HIS A 166 0.80 2.96 4.46
CA HIS A 166 -0.05 4.09 4.05
C HIS A 166 -1.39 3.62 3.46
N LEU A 167 -1.35 2.63 2.56
CA LEU A 167 -2.56 2.11 1.94
C LEU A 167 -3.49 1.46 2.97
N ALA A 168 -2.93 0.73 3.94
CA ALA A 168 -3.66 0.17 5.07
C ALA A 168 -4.35 1.26 5.91
N VAL A 169 -3.64 2.35 6.21
CA VAL A 169 -4.21 3.52 6.91
C VAL A 169 -5.35 4.14 6.11
N ARG A 170 -5.19 4.30 4.78
CA ARG A 170 -6.26 4.82 3.90
C ARG A 170 -7.50 3.93 3.90
N ALA A 171 -7.31 2.60 3.83
CA ALA A 171 -8.40 1.63 3.91
C ALA A 171 -9.14 1.72 5.26
N MET A 172 -8.38 1.77 6.35
CA MET A 172 -8.93 1.85 7.71
C MET A 172 -9.69 3.15 7.96
N ALA A 173 -9.17 4.30 7.51
CA ALA A 173 -9.82 5.61 7.67
C ALA A 173 -11.18 5.67 6.96
N VAL A 174 -11.29 5.08 5.76
CA VAL A 174 -12.58 4.98 5.06
C VAL A 174 -13.51 3.98 5.75
N ALA A 175 -13.01 2.79 6.12
CA ALA A 175 -13.80 1.76 6.78
C ALA A 175 -14.31 2.20 8.16
N ALA A 176 -13.61 3.08 8.85
CA ALA A 176 -14.02 3.64 10.14
C ALA A 176 -15.34 4.44 10.11
N ARG A 177 -15.73 4.91 8.92
CA ARG A 177 -16.98 5.67 8.71
C ARG A 177 -18.21 4.75 8.58
N GLN A 178 -17.99 3.44 8.55
CA GLN A 178 -19.03 2.42 8.39
C GLN A 178 -18.93 1.39 9.51
N ALA A 179 -20.06 0.88 9.98
CA ALA A 179 -20.13 -0.23 10.93
C ALA A 179 -20.38 -1.55 10.17
N PRO A 180 -19.84 -2.68 10.64
CA PRO A 180 -18.82 -2.81 11.69
C PRO A 180 -17.44 -2.31 11.23
N LYS A 181 -16.58 -1.95 12.22
CA LYS A 181 -15.20 -1.47 11.97
C LYS A 181 -14.23 -2.64 11.99
N PRO A 182 -13.09 -2.56 11.24
CA PRO A 182 -12.02 -3.57 11.36
C PRO A 182 -11.46 -3.66 12.78
N ALA A 183 -11.01 -4.85 13.18
CA ALA A 183 -10.60 -5.16 14.53
C ALA A 183 -9.34 -4.41 14.97
N SER A 184 -8.30 -4.38 14.12
CA SER A 184 -7.04 -3.70 14.43
C SER A 184 -6.25 -3.35 13.17
N LEU A 185 -5.22 -2.52 13.35
CA LEU A 185 -4.25 -2.17 12.33
C LEU A 185 -2.83 -2.45 12.84
N SER A 186 -2.02 -3.17 12.06
CA SER A 186 -0.59 -3.37 12.32
C SER A 186 0.24 -2.77 11.19
N LEU A 187 1.19 -1.93 11.52
CA LEU A 187 2.06 -1.21 10.60
C LEU A 187 3.51 -1.66 10.81
N LEU A 188 4.12 -2.28 9.81
CA LEU A 188 5.51 -2.72 9.84
C LEU A 188 6.33 -1.82 8.93
N ALA A 189 7.36 -1.17 9.46
CA ALA A 189 8.17 -0.17 8.76
C ALA A 189 7.33 0.79 7.91
N PRO A 190 6.30 1.45 8.48
CA PRO A 190 5.37 2.26 7.70
C PRO A 190 6.04 3.52 7.15
N VAL A 191 5.66 3.91 5.95
CA VAL A 191 5.98 5.23 5.41
C VAL A 191 5.00 6.26 5.97
N ASP A 192 5.51 7.26 6.67
CA ASP A 192 4.74 8.41 7.12
C ASP A 192 4.73 9.53 6.07
N ASP A 193 5.92 9.95 5.66
CA ASP A 193 6.11 10.99 4.67
C ASP A 193 7.14 10.51 3.63
N ILE A 194 6.67 10.29 2.42
CA ILE A 194 7.51 9.78 1.34
C ILE A 194 8.65 10.74 0.99
N THR A 195 8.49 12.03 1.20
CA THR A 195 9.51 13.04 0.87
C THR A 195 10.74 12.95 1.80
N MET A 196 10.60 12.31 2.96
CA MET A 196 11.68 12.09 3.92
C MET A 196 12.53 10.86 3.61
N VAL A 197 12.09 10.00 2.71
CA VAL A 197 12.84 8.80 2.31
C VAL A 197 14.03 9.20 1.41
N PRO A 198 15.18 8.47 1.41
CA PRO A 198 16.35 8.84 0.64
C PRO A 198 16.08 9.02 -0.85
N ARG A 199 16.63 10.07 -1.45
CA ARG A 199 16.48 10.36 -2.90
C ARG A 199 17.00 9.22 -3.79
N SER A 200 17.90 8.36 -3.31
CA SER A 200 18.35 7.17 -4.03
C SER A 200 17.21 6.18 -4.32
N PHE A 201 16.14 6.19 -3.52
CA PHE A 201 14.92 5.45 -3.78
C PHE A 201 13.95 6.19 -4.73
N TYR A 202 14.18 7.47 -5.08
CA TYR A 202 13.23 8.38 -5.70
C TYR A 202 13.76 9.16 -6.89
N ASP A 203 14.62 8.62 -7.72
CA ASP A 203 15.07 9.33 -8.93
C ASP A 203 13.93 9.77 -9.87
N LYS A 204 12.69 9.36 -9.56
CA LYS A 204 11.52 9.55 -10.45
C LYS A 204 10.21 9.86 -9.72
N PHE A 205 10.26 10.42 -8.52
CA PHE A 205 9.05 10.73 -7.74
C PHE A 205 8.31 11.97 -8.28
N ASP A 206 6.99 11.86 -8.45
CA ASP A 206 6.10 13.01 -8.72
C ASP A 206 5.57 13.54 -7.39
N PRO A 207 6.01 14.72 -6.89
CA PRO A 207 5.55 15.27 -5.62
C PRO A 207 4.08 15.70 -5.62
N GLY A 208 3.37 15.53 -6.74
CA GLY A 208 1.91 15.66 -6.78
C GLY A 208 1.18 14.47 -6.15
N ASP A 209 1.91 13.42 -5.81
CA ASP A 209 1.37 12.29 -5.05
C ASP A 209 1.46 12.63 -3.55
N ASP A 210 0.33 12.98 -2.97
CA ASP A 210 0.17 13.31 -1.54
C ASP A 210 0.34 12.02 -0.70
N PHE A 211 1.60 11.72 -0.36
CA PHE A 211 1.97 10.52 0.38
C PHE A 211 2.37 10.89 1.81
N ILE A 212 1.43 11.49 2.53
CA ILE A 212 1.55 11.76 3.96
C ILE A 212 0.50 10.92 4.69
N THR A 213 0.94 10.08 5.63
CA THR A 213 0.09 9.12 6.33
C THR A 213 -0.62 9.74 7.54
N ARG A 214 0.07 10.57 8.30
CA ARG A 214 -0.41 11.14 9.58
C ARG A 214 -1.79 11.79 9.53
N PRO A 215 -2.19 12.57 8.51
CA PRO A 215 -3.52 13.20 8.48
C PRO A 215 -4.70 12.22 8.57
N TYR A 216 -4.50 10.98 8.14
CA TYR A 216 -5.55 9.95 8.13
C TYR A 216 -5.64 9.14 9.44
N LEU A 217 -4.65 9.27 10.33
CA LEU A 217 -4.61 8.51 11.59
C LEU A 217 -5.70 8.94 12.58
N ALA A 218 -6.13 10.20 12.51
CA ALA A 218 -7.21 10.72 13.35
C ALA A 218 -8.53 9.97 13.13
N ASP A 219 -8.79 9.53 11.90
CA ASP A 219 -10.02 8.84 11.51
C ASP A 219 -10.04 7.35 11.92
N ILE A 220 -8.94 6.79 12.46
CA ILE A 220 -8.84 5.37 12.82
C ILE A 220 -9.12 5.18 14.31
N PRO A 221 -10.29 4.66 14.69
CA PRO A 221 -10.63 4.40 16.09
C PRO A 221 -10.10 3.05 16.60
N ALA A 222 -9.70 2.15 15.69
CA ALA A 222 -9.18 0.84 16.04
C ALA A 222 -7.81 0.94 16.72
N PRO A 223 -7.43 -0.03 17.58
CA PRO A 223 -6.09 -0.12 18.13
C PRO A 223 -5.05 -0.31 17.01
N VAL A 224 -3.88 0.31 17.18
CA VAL A 224 -2.80 0.29 16.19
C VAL A 224 -1.52 -0.24 16.80
N LEU A 225 -0.87 -1.19 16.11
CA LEU A 225 0.50 -1.59 16.37
C LEU A 225 1.42 -0.93 15.34
N VAL A 226 2.54 -0.37 15.79
CA VAL A 226 3.61 0.11 14.91
C VAL A 226 4.89 -0.63 15.27
N VAL A 227 5.48 -1.36 14.31
CA VAL A 227 6.76 -2.07 14.45
C VAL A 227 7.77 -1.43 13.53
N GLN A 228 8.93 -1.02 14.07
CA GLN A 228 9.97 -0.33 13.31
C GLN A 228 11.34 -0.85 13.66
N GLY A 229 12.18 -1.07 12.64
CA GLY A 229 13.59 -1.43 12.81
C GLY A 229 14.49 -0.21 12.94
N THR A 230 15.51 -0.28 13.82
CA THR A 230 16.44 0.84 13.98
C THR A 230 17.50 0.93 12.86
N ALA A 231 17.76 -0.18 12.15
CA ALA A 231 18.68 -0.24 11.01
C ALA A 231 17.95 -0.14 9.66
N ASP A 232 16.76 0.47 9.64
CA ASP A 232 15.96 0.67 8.43
C ASP A 232 16.58 1.75 7.53
N GLU A 233 17.46 1.35 6.62
CA GLU A 233 18.11 2.27 5.67
C GLU A 233 17.15 2.81 4.62
N ALA A 234 16.09 2.04 4.28
CA ALA A 234 15.10 2.45 3.30
C ALA A 234 14.30 3.67 3.77
N LEU A 235 14.04 3.76 5.07
CA LEU A 235 13.32 4.89 5.69
C LEU A 235 14.24 5.83 6.49
N LYS A 236 15.56 5.66 6.43
CA LYS A 236 16.57 6.41 7.21
C LYS A 236 16.41 6.23 8.72
N GLY A 237 16.11 5.04 9.18
CA GLY A 237 15.96 4.71 10.59
C GLY A 237 14.49 4.72 11.06
N PRO A 238 14.27 4.80 12.38
CA PRO A 238 12.96 4.59 12.98
C PRO A 238 12.03 5.82 13.01
N GLU A 239 12.48 6.99 12.52
CA GLU A 239 11.80 8.27 12.72
C GLU A 239 10.38 8.29 12.17
N GLN A 240 10.13 7.63 11.03
CA GLN A 240 8.79 7.60 10.41
C GLN A 240 7.81 6.78 11.26
N GLY A 241 8.23 5.60 11.74
CA GLY A 241 7.42 4.81 12.68
C GLY A 241 7.16 5.54 13.99
N ARG A 242 8.17 6.22 14.54
CA ARG A 242 8.04 7.05 15.75
C ARG A 242 7.04 8.19 15.56
N ALA A 243 7.07 8.87 14.40
CA ALA A 243 6.16 9.96 14.08
C ALA A 243 4.69 9.49 13.99
N ILE A 244 4.45 8.34 13.36
CA ILE A 244 3.13 7.71 13.32
C ILE A 244 2.66 7.32 14.72
N ALA A 245 3.51 6.67 15.51
CA ALA A 245 3.17 6.27 16.88
C ALA A 245 2.87 7.48 17.77
N ALA A 246 3.66 8.54 17.69
CA ALA A 246 3.43 9.78 18.42
C ALA A 246 2.10 10.46 18.02
N ALA A 247 1.74 10.45 16.75
CA ALA A 247 0.47 11.02 16.28
C ALA A 247 -0.76 10.20 16.75
N LEU A 248 -0.59 8.92 17.01
CA LEU A 248 -1.63 8.04 17.55
C LEU A 248 -1.73 8.10 19.08
N ALA A 249 -0.67 8.55 19.75
CA ALA A 249 -0.54 8.62 21.21
C ALA A 249 -0.89 7.26 21.89
N GLU A 250 -1.77 7.25 22.87
CA GLU A 250 -2.15 6.05 23.63
C GLU A 250 -2.86 4.96 22.81
N ARG A 251 -3.28 5.28 21.59
CA ARG A 251 -3.91 4.30 20.67
C ARG A 251 -2.89 3.39 19.98
N ALA A 252 -1.60 3.74 20.05
CA ALA A 252 -0.55 2.95 19.43
C ALA A 252 0.25 2.15 20.47
N ARG A 253 0.40 0.84 20.19
CA ARG A 253 1.51 0.06 20.74
C ARG A 253 2.69 0.24 19.79
N TYR A 254 3.78 0.86 20.25
CA TYR A 254 5.01 1.01 19.47
C TYR A 254 6.06 -0.01 19.89
N VAL A 255 6.63 -0.71 18.91
CA VAL A 255 7.69 -1.70 19.10
C VAL A 255 8.86 -1.33 18.20
N GLU A 256 9.98 -0.98 18.81
CA GLU A 256 11.22 -0.69 18.11
C GLU A 256 12.15 -1.89 18.21
N LEU A 257 12.68 -2.36 17.10
CA LEU A 257 13.53 -3.55 17.02
C LEU A 257 14.98 -3.15 16.72
N PRO A 258 15.88 -3.23 17.71
CA PRO A 258 17.28 -2.89 17.51
C PRO A 258 17.94 -3.71 16.41
N GLY A 259 18.65 -3.04 15.48
CA GLY A 259 19.39 -3.67 14.40
C GLY A 259 18.54 -4.30 13.29
N ALA A 260 17.22 -4.23 13.36
CA ALA A 260 16.37 -4.78 12.31
C ALA A 260 16.36 -3.83 11.09
N GLU A 261 16.57 -4.41 9.92
CA GLU A 261 16.52 -3.74 8.62
C GLU A 261 15.09 -3.71 8.07
N HIS A 262 14.83 -2.88 7.06
CA HIS A 262 13.51 -2.65 6.46
C HIS A 262 12.80 -3.95 6.09
N VAL A 263 13.35 -4.69 5.13
CA VAL A 263 12.71 -5.91 4.60
C VAL A 263 12.77 -7.07 5.59
N ALA A 264 13.80 -7.08 6.46
CA ALA A 264 13.96 -8.11 7.47
C ALA A 264 12.77 -8.21 8.43
N LEU A 265 12.03 -7.12 8.66
CA LEU A 265 10.82 -7.13 9.51
C LEU A 265 9.77 -8.14 9.04
N MET A 266 9.72 -8.48 7.76
CA MET A 266 8.78 -9.46 7.23
C MET A 266 9.11 -10.91 7.63
N THR A 267 10.33 -11.18 8.07
CA THR A 267 10.80 -12.50 8.50
C THR A 267 11.38 -12.52 9.91
N ASN A 268 11.47 -11.35 10.55
CA ASN A 268 11.99 -11.18 11.89
C ASN A 268 11.00 -11.73 12.93
N GLU A 269 11.39 -12.74 13.69
CA GLU A 269 10.48 -13.39 14.64
C GLU A 269 9.94 -12.43 15.72
N PRO A 270 10.71 -11.54 16.34
CA PRO A 270 10.17 -10.51 17.21
C PRO A 270 9.08 -9.64 16.56
N ALA A 271 9.23 -9.25 15.28
CA ALA A 271 8.20 -8.48 14.56
C ALA A 271 6.94 -9.32 14.33
N LEU A 272 7.12 -10.57 13.89
CA LEU A 272 6.02 -11.51 13.67
C LEU A 272 5.29 -11.82 15.00
N SER A 273 6.02 -12.06 16.10
CA SER A 273 5.42 -12.33 17.42
C SER A 273 4.62 -11.15 17.93
N ALA A 274 5.18 -9.94 17.89
CA ALA A 274 4.47 -8.73 18.28
C ALA A 274 3.17 -8.52 17.48
N THR A 275 3.21 -8.83 16.18
CA THR A 275 2.04 -8.71 15.29
C THR A 275 1.00 -9.78 15.60
N ARG A 276 1.42 -11.04 15.82
CA ARG A 276 0.53 -12.15 16.22
C ARG A 276 -0.18 -11.86 17.54
N GLU A 277 0.60 -11.52 18.56
CA GLU A 277 0.07 -11.18 19.89
C GLU A 277 -0.96 -10.04 19.82
N PHE A 278 -0.67 -9.04 18.98
CA PHE A 278 -1.57 -7.90 18.81
C PHE A 278 -2.87 -8.30 18.11
N ILE A 279 -2.82 -9.14 17.09
CA ILE A 279 -3.99 -9.68 16.41
C ILE A 279 -4.83 -10.51 17.40
N GLU A 280 -4.20 -11.44 18.14
CA GLU A 280 -4.89 -12.32 19.10
C GLU A 280 -5.55 -11.51 20.23
N ALA A 281 -4.89 -10.49 20.75
CA ALA A 281 -5.43 -9.62 21.79
C ALA A 281 -6.68 -8.83 21.36
N HIS A 282 -6.87 -8.63 20.05
CA HIS A 282 -8.00 -7.88 19.50
C HIS A 282 -8.95 -8.75 18.65
N SER A 283 -8.77 -10.08 18.66
CA SER A 283 -9.70 -11.04 18.08
C SER A 283 -10.81 -11.36 19.10
N LYS A 284 -12.09 -11.21 18.69
CA LYS A 284 -13.27 -11.47 19.52
C LYS A 284 -14.01 -12.69 19.00
#